data_1a9e51bdb923d36e79fa2e9bf28ea51c
#
_entry.id   1a9e51bdb923d36e79fa2e9bf28ea51c
#
_cell.length_a   1.000
_cell.length_b   1.000
_cell.length_c   1.000
_cell.angle_alpha   90.00
_cell.angle_beta   90.00
_cell.angle_gamma   90.00
#
_symmetry.space_group_name_H-M   'P 1'
#
loop_
_entity.id
_entity.type
_entity.pdbx_description
1 polymer ?
#
loop_
_entity_poly.entity_id
_entity_poly.type
_entity_poly.pdbx_seq_one_letter_code
_entity_poly.pdbx_strand_id
1 'polypeptide(L)'
;MQVQDQMNHLNIKEQEEQEEQEDRRREVILGDCIEKMKEMPDNIADIIICDPPYNFNKDFGNKSDKQAFPVYLEWCNEWISQCIRLLKDHGSLYIYGFSEKLAFIRVKLYEMNINVKWLVWHYCNRTSPSSKFWQKSHESILLCYKKSPVFNKDDIREEYTEGYKKAAGRTRKETKGRFSKGEVKTLYNVHENGALPRDVIKIPCLSGSYGKNERVDHETQKPLELCTKLIKAAKNKEKNTLLLVPFVGSGSEIIAAYKENIDFIGFEINPEFVDMTNKRLEDTKSIIDKNDKNDNCVSIASENKKSHNKDI
;
A
#
# COMPACT_ATOMS: atom_id res chain seq x y z
N MET A 1 -0.17 47.94 5.37
CA MET A 1 0.39 47.09 6.43
C MET A 1 -0.19 45.67 6.41
N GLN A 2 -1.51 45.45 6.53
CA GLN A 2 -2.10 44.13 6.53
C GLN A 2 -1.89 43.29 5.23
N VAL A 3 -1.86 43.91 4.05
CA VAL A 3 -1.64 43.23 2.77
C VAL A 3 -0.19 42.75 2.62
N GLN A 4 0.77 43.56 3.11
CA GLN A 4 2.18 43.21 3.06
C GLN A 4 2.53 42.07 4.03
N ASP A 5 1.87 42.00 5.19
CA ASP A 5 2.02 40.92 6.16
C ASP A 5 1.42 39.60 5.64
N GLN A 6 0.32 39.65 4.90
CA GLN A 6 -0.26 38.48 4.25
C GLN A 6 0.59 37.97 3.10
N MET A 7 1.18 38.84 2.27
CA MET A 7 2.10 38.43 1.20
C MET A 7 3.39 37.82 1.76
N ASN A 8 3.92 38.38 2.85
CA ASN A 8 5.10 37.80 3.50
C ASN A 8 4.79 36.42 4.12
N HIS A 9 3.61 36.22 4.69
CA HIS A 9 3.21 34.91 5.23
C HIS A 9 2.99 33.87 4.12
N LEU A 10 2.49 34.26 2.95
CA LEU A 10 2.36 33.40 1.79
C LEU A 10 3.74 33.00 1.24
N ASN A 11 4.64 33.96 1.07
CA ASN A 11 6.00 33.69 0.59
C ASN A 11 6.81 32.79 1.54
N ILE A 12 6.64 32.94 2.87
CA ILE A 12 7.29 32.07 3.85
C ILE A 12 6.74 30.64 3.75
N LYS A 13 5.42 30.47 3.64
CA LYS A 13 4.82 29.15 3.45
C LYS A 13 5.24 28.48 2.14
N GLU A 14 5.29 29.24 1.03
CA GLU A 14 5.76 28.72 -0.25
C GLU A 14 7.25 28.32 -0.19
N GLN A 15 8.09 29.03 0.55
CA GLN A 15 9.48 28.65 0.77
C GLN A 15 9.63 27.43 1.67
N GLU A 16 8.87 27.34 2.76
CA GLU A 16 8.84 26.16 3.64
C GLU A 16 8.33 24.91 2.90
N GLU A 17 7.29 25.04 2.05
CA GLU A 17 6.79 23.96 1.21
C GLU A 17 7.78 23.53 0.12
N GLN A 18 8.58 24.47 -0.42
CA GLN A 18 9.63 24.17 -1.39
C GLN A 18 10.84 23.49 -0.73
N GLU A 19 11.26 23.93 0.44
CA GLU A 19 12.33 23.28 1.23
C GLU A 19 11.90 21.86 1.69
N GLU A 20 10.64 21.67 2.12
CA GLU A 20 10.10 20.34 2.41
C GLU A 20 10.04 19.42 1.17
N GLN A 21 9.84 19.97 -0.03
CA GLN A 21 9.86 19.19 -1.27
C GLN A 21 11.26 18.78 -1.70
N GLU A 22 12.28 19.62 -1.47
CA GLU A 22 13.68 19.33 -1.80
C GLU A 22 14.29 18.24 -0.90
N ASP A 23 13.82 18.07 0.34
CA ASP A 23 14.31 17.04 1.28
C ASP A 23 13.58 15.70 1.17
N ARG A 24 12.64 15.56 0.22
CA ARG A 24 11.85 14.33 0.04
C ARG A 24 12.62 13.24 -0.67
N ARG A 25 12.68 12.09 -0.03
CA ARG A 25 13.34 10.89 -0.56
C ARG A 25 12.38 10.07 -1.42
N ARG A 26 12.40 10.27 -2.76
CA ARG A 26 11.48 9.65 -3.73
C ARG A 26 12.24 9.12 -4.93
N GLU A 27 12.78 7.93 -4.80
CA GLU A 27 13.69 7.36 -5.78
C GLU A 27 13.42 5.88 -6.08
N VAL A 28 13.67 5.49 -7.33
CA VAL A 28 13.73 4.08 -7.78
C VAL A 28 15.15 3.82 -8.27
N ILE A 29 15.83 2.86 -7.64
CA ILE A 29 17.25 2.58 -7.82
C ILE A 29 17.41 1.26 -8.57
N LEU A 30 18.16 1.29 -9.67
CA LEU A 30 18.57 0.08 -10.38
C LEU A 30 19.58 -0.70 -9.54
N GLY A 31 19.30 -1.97 -9.27
CA GLY A 31 20.23 -2.85 -8.57
C GLY A 31 19.57 -3.98 -7.80
N ASP A 32 20.41 -4.89 -7.29
CA ASP A 32 19.96 -5.95 -6.41
C ASP A 32 19.52 -5.41 -5.05
N CYS A 33 18.31 -5.77 -4.63
CA CYS A 33 17.71 -5.23 -3.40
C CYS A 33 18.49 -5.62 -2.14
N ILE A 34 19.09 -6.83 -2.09
CA ILE A 34 19.85 -7.29 -0.92
C ILE A 34 21.10 -6.43 -0.76
N GLU A 35 21.84 -6.21 -1.84
CA GLU A 35 23.05 -5.40 -1.83
C GLU A 35 22.73 -3.94 -1.46
N LYS A 36 21.70 -3.37 -2.08
CA LYS A 36 21.27 -2.00 -1.78
C LYS A 36 20.78 -1.83 -0.34
N MET A 37 20.00 -2.77 0.16
CA MET A 37 19.53 -2.73 1.54
C MET A 37 20.67 -2.82 2.55
N LYS A 38 21.76 -3.61 2.29
CA LYS A 38 22.93 -3.70 3.17
C LYS A 38 23.62 -2.35 3.41
N GLU A 39 23.56 -1.44 2.43
CA GLU A 39 24.14 -0.10 2.51
C GLU A 39 23.31 0.87 3.37
N MET A 40 22.08 0.53 3.72
CA MET A 40 21.14 1.40 4.43
C MET A 40 21.24 1.26 5.95
N PRO A 41 21.03 2.35 6.71
CA PRO A 41 21.02 2.29 8.17
C PRO A 41 19.80 1.52 8.71
N ASP A 42 19.91 1.00 9.94
CA ASP A 42 18.84 0.26 10.62
C ASP A 42 17.64 1.15 10.97
N ASN A 43 16.46 0.54 11.08
CA ASN A 43 15.24 1.16 11.62
C ASN A 43 14.81 2.47 10.91
N ILE A 44 14.87 2.50 9.58
CA ILE A 44 14.54 3.69 8.79
C ILE A 44 13.15 3.64 8.13
N ALA A 45 12.66 2.44 7.79
CA ALA A 45 11.42 2.27 7.04
C ALA A 45 10.20 2.13 7.97
N ASP A 46 9.17 2.92 7.72
CA ASP A 46 7.88 2.80 8.39
C ASP A 46 7.03 1.69 7.76
N ILE A 47 7.12 1.57 6.45
CA ILE A 47 6.40 0.56 5.66
C ILE A 47 7.38 -0.12 4.73
N ILE A 48 7.29 -1.44 4.62
CA ILE A 48 7.99 -2.22 3.59
C ILE A 48 6.95 -3.06 2.88
N ILE A 49 6.93 -3.03 1.53
CA ILE A 49 6.04 -3.89 0.73
C ILE A 49 6.90 -4.70 -0.24
N CYS A 50 6.81 -6.02 -0.14
CA CYS A 50 7.59 -6.97 -0.92
C CYS A 50 6.68 -7.81 -1.82
N ASP A 51 6.86 -7.71 -3.14
CA ASP A 51 6.29 -8.61 -4.15
C ASP A 51 7.42 -9.38 -4.84
N PRO A 52 8.09 -10.32 -4.15
CA PRO A 52 9.27 -11.01 -4.69
C PRO A 52 8.89 -11.95 -5.83
N PRO A 53 9.82 -12.33 -6.71
CA PRO A 53 9.64 -13.46 -7.63
C PRO A 53 9.17 -14.71 -6.87
N TYR A 54 8.13 -15.40 -7.40
CA TYR A 54 7.48 -16.52 -6.69
C TYR A 54 8.07 -17.88 -7.03
N ASN A 55 9.20 -17.93 -7.75
CA ASN A 55 9.82 -19.15 -8.23
C ASN A 55 8.89 -20.04 -9.07
N PHE A 56 8.24 -19.45 -10.05
CA PHE A 56 7.34 -20.12 -11.00
C PHE A 56 7.90 -20.23 -12.42
N ASN A 57 9.21 -20.03 -12.58
CA ASN A 57 9.87 -20.03 -13.88
C ASN A 57 9.38 -18.90 -14.81
N LYS A 58 9.13 -17.72 -14.23
CA LYS A 58 8.87 -16.49 -14.98
C LYS A 58 10.18 -15.76 -15.28
N ASP A 59 10.25 -15.06 -16.39
CA ASP A 59 11.41 -14.24 -16.72
C ASP A 59 11.16 -12.79 -16.29
N PHE A 60 11.80 -12.39 -15.20
CA PHE A 60 11.82 -10.99 -14.73
C PHE A 60 13.12 -10.27 -15.14
N GLY A 61 13.81 -10.77 -16.18
CA GLY A 61 15.02 -10.16 -16.71
C GLY A 61 16.34 -10.77 -16.21
N ASN A 62 16.31 -11.67 -15.23
CA ASN A 62 17.51 -12.26 -14.64
C ASN A 62 17.50 -13.80 -14.55
N LYS A 63 16.47 -14.47 -15.08
CA LYS A 63 16.27 -15.94 -15.03
C LYS A 63 16.30 -16.54 -13.62
N SER A 64 16.15 -15.73 -12.56
CA SER A 64 16.28 -16.15 -11.16
C SER A 64 15.03 -16.84 -10.60
N ASP A 65 13.90 -16.78 -11.30
CA ASP A 65 12.60 -17.34 -10.85
C ASP A 65 12.49 -18.87 -11.08
N LYS A 66 13.64 -19.55 -11.30
CA LYS A 66 13.72 -21.01 -11.41
C LYS A 66 14.87 -21.55 -10.56
N GLN A 67 14.63 -21.68 -9.27
CA GLN A 67 15.62 -22.19 -8.32
C GLN A 67 15.10 -23.48 -7.67
N ALA A 68 16.04 -24.34 -7.19
CA ALA A 68 15.70 -25.39 -6.28
C ALA A 68 15.06 -24.78 -5.01
N PHE A 69 14.01 -25.40 -4.49
CA PHE A 69 13.22 -24.79 -3.41
C PHE A 69 14.03 -24.41 -2.15
N PRO A 70 15.01 -25.22 -1.69
CA PRO A 70 15.86 -24.81 -0.57
C PRO A 70 16.67 -23.53 -0.87
N VAL A 71 17.25 -23.42 -2.07
CA VAL A 71 18.02 -22.25 -2.49
C VAL A 71 17.13 -20.99 -2.56
N TYR A 72 15.92 -21.15 -3.07
CA TYR A 72 14.91 -20.08 -3.05
C TYR A 72 14.60 -19.63 -1.63
N LEU A 73 14.46 -20.54 -0.67
CA LEU A 73 14.19 -20.18 0.72
C LEU A 73 15.39 -19.48 1.39
N GLU A 74 16.62 -19.87 1.07
CA GLU A 74 17.84 -19.21 1.54
C GLU A 74 17.87 -17.76 1.03
N TRP A 75 17.65 -17.54 -0.25
CA TRP A 75 17.52 -16.22 -0.83
C TRP A 75 16.39 -15.40 -0.19
N CYS A 76 15.22 -16.03 0.08
CA CYS A 76 14.15 -15.36 0.81
C CYS A 76 14.59 -14.93 2.22
N ASN A 77 15.33 -15.76 2.94
CA ASN A 77 15.83 -15.44 4.27
C ASN A 77 16.79 -14.26 4.26
N GLU A 78 17.59 -14.09 3.21
CA GLU A 78 18.52 -12.96 3.09
C GLU A 78 17.80 -11.64 2.97
N TRP A 79 16.91 -11.48 1.99
CA TRP A 79 16.22 -10.20 1.83
C TRP A 79 15.21 -9.92 2.96
N ILE A 80 14.57 -10.95 3.54
CA ILE A 80 13.69 -10.80 4.71
C ILE A 80 14.50 -10.28 5.91
N SER A 81 15.69 -10.80 6.14
CA SER A 81 16.56 -10.35 7.23
C SER A 81 16.92 -8.87 7.09
N GLN A 82 17.21 -8.41 5.86
CA GLN A 82 17.43 -6.99 5.58
C GLN A 82 16.16 -6.17 5.80
N CYS A 83 15.00 -6.61 5.31
CA CYS A 83 13.74 -5.92 5.55
C CYS A 83 13.45 -5.75 7.04
N ILE A 84 13.64 -6.81 7.84
CA ILE A 84 13.44 -6.75 9.30
C ILE A 84 14.42 -5.79 9.96
N ARG A 85 15.70 -5.78 9.55
CA ARG A 85 16.70 -4.84 10.05
C ARG A 85 16.30 -3.39 9.79
N LEU A 86 15.84 -3.10 8.58
CA LEU A 86 15.45 -1.76 8.14
C LEU A 86 14.10 -1.29 8.69
N LEU A 87 13.21 -2.23 9.04
CA LEU A 87 11.88 -1.91 9.56
C LEU A 87 11.98 -1.24 10.93
N LYS A 88 11.28 -0.13 11.13
CA LYS A 88 11.11 0.50 12.45
C LYS A 88 10.33 -0.41 13.40
N ASP A 89 10.45 -0.18 14.70
CA ASP A 89 9.78 -0.95 15.76
C ASP A 89 8.26 -1.01 15.60
N HIS A 90 7.64 0.09 15.19
CA HIS A 90 6.21 0.21 14.93
C HIS A 90 5.84 0.18 13.43
N GLY A 91 6.78 -0.25 12.60
CA GLY A 91 6.59 -0.38 11.17
C GLY A 91 5.80 -1.64 10.77
N SER A 92 5.37 -1.66 9.52
CA SER A 92 4.64 -2.77 8.90
C SER A 92 5.40 -3.29 7.68
N LEU A 93 5.69 -4.59 7.66
CA LEU A 93 6.25 -5.28 6.48
C LEU A 93 5.15 -6.17 5.88
N TYR A 94 4.80 -5.94 4.63
CA TYR A 94 3.88 -6.76 3.85
C TYR A 94 4.65 -7.61 2.85
N ILE A 95 4.40 -8.92 2.82
CA ILE A 95 5.03 -9.86 1.88
C ILE A 95 3.92 -10.56 1.11
N TYR A 96 3.83 -10.30 -0.20
CA TYR A 96 2.93 -11.02 -1.11
C TYR A 96 3.47 -12.41 -1.44
N GLY A 97 2.56 -13.33 -1.73
CA GLY A 97 2.95 -14.64 -2.24
C GLY A 97 1.81 -15.66 -2.22
N PHE A 98 2.12 -16.84 -2.73
CA PHE A 98 1.22 -17.97 -2.62
C PHE A 98 1.42 -18.70 -1.29
N SER A 99 0.32 -19.18 -0.72
CA SER A 99 0.26 -19.82 0.59
C SER A 99 1.29 -20.95 0.75
N GLU A 100 1.54 -21.72 -0.30
CA GLU A 100 2.46 -22.86 -0.30
C GLU A 100 3.91 -22.45 0.03
N LYS A 101 4.33 -21.26 -0.39
CA LYS A 101 5.68 -20.73 -0.15
C LYS A 101 5.72 -19.84 1.08
N LEU A 102 4.70 -19.01 1.26
CA LEU A 102 4.59 -18.16 2.44
C LEU A 102 4.50 -18.96 3.74
N ALA A 103 4.01 -20.20 3.71
CA ALA A 103 4.02 -21.09 4.89
C ALA A 103 5.42 -21.32 5.43
N PHE A 104 6.42 -21.55 4.57
CA PHE A 104 7.81 -21.73 4.98
C PHE A 104 8.43 -20.41 5.47
N ILE A 105 8.17 -19.32 4.78
CA ILE A 105 8.58 -17.98 5.19
C ILE A 105 7.98 -17.64 6.58
N ARG A 106 6.73 -18.01 6.82
CA ARG A 106 6.06 -17.80 8.11
C ARG A 106 6.74 -18.51 9.27
N VAL A 107 7.22 -19.74 9.04
CA VAL A 107 7.99 -20.50 10.05
C VAL A 107 9.29 -19.77 10.36
N LYS A 108 10.02 -19.31 9.33
CA LYS A 108 11.27 -18.56 9.51
C LYS A 108 11.07 -17.26 10.27
N LEU A 109 10.03 -16.49 9.96
CA LEU A 109 9.69 -15.28 10.68
C LEU A 109 9.38 -15.55 12.17
N TYR A 110 8.75 -16.69 12.48
CA TYR A 110 8.51 -17.10 13.85
C TYR A 110 9.83 -17.37 14.60
N GLU A 111 10.80 -18.07 13.97
CA GLU A 111 12.12 -18.30 14.53
C GLU A 111 12.89 -16.98 14.80
N MET A 112 12.61 -15.94 14.03
CA MET A 112 13.17 -14.60 14.20
C MET A 112 12.40 -13.73 15.22
N ASN A 113 11.44 -14.29 15.95
CA ASN A 113 10.54 -13.58 16.89
C ASN A 113 9.75 -12.43 16.27
N ILE A 114 9.39 -12.54 15.00
CA ILE A 114 8.58 -11.56 14.29
C ILE A 114 7.10 -11.96 14.39
N ASN A 115 6.27 -11.00 14.79
CA ASN A 115 4.83 -11.19 14.79
C ASN A 115 4.29 -11.19 13.36
N VAL A 116 3.39 -12.10 13.05
CA VAL A 116 2.83 -12.24 11.71
C VAL A 116 1.33 -12.42 11.76
N LYS A 117 0.61 -11.64 10.95
CA LYS A 117 -0.81 -11.87 10.60
C LYS A 117 -0.90 -12.30 9.16
N TRP A 118 -1.81 -13.23 8.87
CA TRP A 118 -2.10 -13.68 7.52
C TRP A 118 -3.28 -12.91 6.97
N LEU A 119 -3.08 -12.18 5.87
CA LEU A 119 -4.12 -11.51 5.12
C LEU A 119 -4.35 -12.25 3.80
N VAL A 120 -5.55 -12.13 3.25
CA VAL A 120 -5.93 -12.73 1.97
C VAL A 120 -6.40 -11.61 1.04
N TRP A 121 -5.72 -11.43 -0.08
CA TRP A 121 -6.25 -10.62 -1.16
C TRP A 121 -7.10 -11.50 -2.08
N HIS A 122 -8.42 -11.33 -2.00
CA HIS A 122 -9.38 -12.04 -2.83
C HIS A 122 -9.77 -11.19 -4.04
N TYR A 123 -9.37 -11.65 -5.22
CA TYR A 123 -9.75 -11.04 -6.49
C TYR A 123 -11.05 -11.68 -7.01
N CYS A 124 -12.16 -10.93 -6.86
CA CYS A 124 -13.51 -11.43 -7.13
C CYS A 124 -13.87 -11.51 -8.63
N ASN A 125 -13.01 -11.01 -9.53
CA ASN A 125 -13.26 -10.90 -10.97
C ASN A 125 -12.49 -11.92 -11.83
N ARG A 126 -11.65 -12.76 -11.22
CA ARG A 126 -10.84 -13.76 -11.93
C ARG A 126 -10.60 -14.98 -11.07
N THR A 127 -10.49 -16.14 -11.72
CA THR A 127 -10.01 -17.38 -11.12
C THR A 127 -8.98 -18.04 -12.02
N SER A 128 -8.04 -18.79 -11.44
CA SER A 128 -7.20 -19.69 -12.23
C SER A 128 -8.03 -20.87 -12.68
N PRO A 129 -8.25 -21.08 -13.99
CA PRO A 129 -9.13 -22.13 -14.46
C PRO A 129 -8.58 -23.51 -14.07
N SER A 130 -9.43 -24.33 -13.45
CA SER A 130 -9.15 -25.72 -13.15
C SER A 130 -10.43 -26.52 -13.20
N SER A 131 -10.42 -27.65 -13.89
CA SER A 131 -11.50 -28.63 -13.89
C SER A 131 -11.28 -29.77 -12.90
N LYS A 132 -10.08 -29.88 -12.33
CA LYS A 132 -9.67 -31.00 -11.46
C LYS A 132 -9.56 -30.61 -9.98
N PHE A 133 -9.39 -29.32 -9.69
CA PHE A 133 -9.20 -28.79 -8.35
C PHE A 133 -9.97 -27.51 -8.13
N TRP A 134 -9.99 -27.03 -6.90
CA TRP A 134 -10.50 -25.71 -6.56
C TRP A 134 -9.82 -24.62 -7.37
N GLN A 135 -10.61 -23.74 -7.96
CA GLN A 135 -10.10 -22.60 -8.72
C GLN A 135 -9.50 -21.56 -7.76
N LYS A 136 -8.26 -21.15 -8.01
CA LYS A 136 -7.59 -20.16 -7.20
C LYS A 136 -8.13 -18.77 -7.52
N SER A 137 -8.57 -18.05 -6.49
CA SER A 137 -9.16 -16.72 -6.60
C SER A 137 -8.56 -15.73 -5.59
N HIS A 138 -7.38 -16.04 -5.05
CA HIS A 138 -6.72 -15.18 -4.05
C HIS A 138 -5.21 -15.33 -4.07
N GLU A 139 -4.55 -14.32 -3.54
CA GLU A 139 -3.17 -14.37 -3.08
C GLU A 139 -3.10 -14.09 -1.59
N SER A 140 -2.04 -14.54 -0.95
CA SER A 140 -1.80 -14.31 0.47
C SER A 140 -0.85 -13.16 0.68
N ILE A 141 -1.00 -12.48 1.82
CA ILE A 141 -0.09 -11.42 2.25
C ILE A 141 0.27 -11.69 3.71
N LEU A 142 1.54 -11.74 4.04
CA LEU A 142 1.99 -11.75 5.43
C LEU A 142 2.18 -10.30 5.89
N LEU A 143 1.47 -9.87 6.91
CA LEU A 143 1.74 -8.63 7.65
C LEU A 143 2.65 -8.96 8.81
N CYS A 144 3.90 -8.51 8.75
CA CYS A 144 4.95 -8.76 9.73
C CYS A 144 5.27 -7.48 10.51
N TYR A 145 5.54 -7.58 11.80
CA TYR A 145 5.87 -6.44 12.66
C TYR A 145 6.67 -6.86 13.90
N LYS A 146 7.51 -5.95 14.39
CA LYS A 146 8.33 -6.16 15.60
C LYS A 146 7.51 -5.94 16.86
N LYS A 147 7.02 -4.70 17.06
CA LYS A 147 6.11 -4.28 18.13
C LYS A 147 4.74 -3.98 17.56
N SER A 148 3.82 -3.44 18.37
CA SER A 148 2.50 -3.03 17.85
C SER A 148 2.66 -2.01 16.71
N PRO A 149 2.23 -2.32 15.48
CA PRO A 149 2.41 -1.43 14.35
C PRO A 149 1.41 -0.28 14.35
N VAL A 150 1.73 0.79 13.62
CA VAL A 150 0.72 1.81 13.26
C VAL A 150 -0.41 1.12 12.49
N PHE A 151 -1.66 1.41 12.87
CA PHE A 151 -2.83 0.86 12.20
C PHE A 151 -3.97 1.86 12.12
N ASN A 152 -4.12 2.49 10.97
CA ASN A 152 -5.14 3.51 10.68
C ASN A 152 -6.43 2.84 10.20
N LYS A 153 -7.12 2.17 11.10
CA LYS A 153 -8.34 1.41 10.79
C LYS A 153 -9.43 2.23 10.10
N ASP A 154 -9.52 3.52 10.41
CA ASP A 154 -10.58 4.40 9.91
C ASP A 154 -10.34 4.86 8.46
N ASP A 155 -9.07 4.87 8.00
CA ASP A 155 -8.70 5.25 6.63
C ASP A 155 -8.95 4.11 5.62
N ILE A 156 -9.19 2.90 6.11
CA ILE A 156 -9.35 1.69 5.31
C ILE A 156 -10.65 0.93 5.63
N ARG A 157 -11.64 1.62 6.19
CA ARG A 157 -12.96 1.04 6.44
C ARG A 157 -13.59 0.49 5.18
N GLU A 158 -14.49 -0.45 5.35
CA GLU A 158 -15.20 -1.14 4.28
C GLU A 158 -16.68 -0.83 4.34
N GLU A 159 -17.36 -0.95 3.20
CA GLU A 159 -18.81 -0.80 3.19
C GLU A 159 -19.49 -1.88 4.03
N TYR A 160 -20.53 -1.49 4.75
CA TYR A 160 -21.39 -2.44 5.42
C TYR A 160 -22.20 -3.25 4.40
N THR A 161 -22.42 -4.52 4.69
CA THR A 161 -23.40 -5.32 3.96
C THR A 161 -24.80 -4.74 4.13
N GLU A 162 -25.65 -4.90 3.12
CA GLU A 162 -27.06 -4.45 3.18
C GLU A 162 -27.82 -5.03 4.39
N GLY A 163 -27.51 -6.28 4.74
CA GLY A 163 -28.09 -6.91 5.94
C GLY A 163 -27.71 -6.19 7.23
N TYR A 164 -26.48 -5.73 7.34
CA TYR A 164 -26.01 -4.97 8.52
C TYR A 164 -26.65 -3.57 8.56
N LYS A 165 -26.70 -2.88 7.42
CA LYS A 165 -27.37 -1.55 7.31
C LYS A 165 -28.83 -1.63 7.75
N LYS A 166 -29.58 -2.66 7.31
CA LYS A 166 -30.97 -2.90 7.71
C LYS A 166 -31.14 -3.25 9.19
N ALA A 167 -30.10 -3.76 9.85
CA ALA A 167 -30.13 -4.10 11.27
C ALA A 167 -29.71 -2.92 12.18
N ALA A 168 -29.26 -1.80 11.61
CA ALA A 168 -28.82 -0.62 12.36
C ALA A 168 -29.85 -0.18 13.40
N GLY A 169 -29.37 0.16 14.61
CA GLY A 169 -30.21 0.56 15.74
C GLY A 169 -30.94 -0.58 16.45
N ARG A 170 -30.85 -1.83 15.97
CA ARG A 170 -31.45 -2.99 16.63
C ARG A 170 -30.46 -3.59 17.66
N THR A 171 -31.02 -4.06 18.76
CA THR A 171 -30.27 -4.83 19.75
C THR A 171 -30.33 -6.32 19.41
N ARG A 172 -29.20 -7.00 19.44
CA ARG A 172 -29.14 -8.46 19.34
C ARG A 172 -28.52 -9.05 20.61
N LYS A 173 -28.93 -10.24 20.96
CA LYS A 173 -28.21 -11.09 21.90
C LYS A 173 -27.07 -11.77 21.18
N GLU A 174 -25.87 -11.79 21.76
CA GLU A 174 -24.76 -12.55 21.23
C GLU A 174 -25.11 -14.04 21.11
N THR A 175 -24.65 -14.65 20.02
CA THR A 175 -24.72 -16.10 19.86
C THR A 175 -23.55 -16.72 20.64
N LYS A 176 -23.84 -17.72 21.47
CA LYS A 176 -22.79 -18.51 22.13
C LYS A 176 -21.87 -19.14 21.09
N GLY A 177 -20.59 -18.95 21.24
CA GLY A 177 -19.58 -19.43 20.28
C GLY A 177 -18.18 -19.41 20.86
N ARG A 178 -17.16 -19.68 20.01
CA ARG A 178 -15.75 -19.76 20.44
C ARG A 178 -15.26 -18.53 21.20
N PHE A 179 -15.75 -17.35 20.82
CA PHE A 179 -15.28 -16.05 21.35
C PHE A 179 -16.36 -15.30 22.13
N SER A 180 -17.53 -15.92 22.38
CA SER A 180 -18.64 -15.30 23.08
C SER A 180 -19.38 -16.31 23.94
N LYS A 181 -19.70 -15.93 25.17
CA LYS A 181 -20.54 -16.72 26.09
C LYS A 181 -22.03 -16.59 25.78
N GLY A 182 -22.44 -15.70 24.88
CA GLY A 182 -23.82 -15.45 24.52
C GLY A 182 -24.62 -14.67 25.58
N GLU A 183 -23.91 -13.96 26.48
CA GLU A 183 -24.53 -13.25 27.62
C GLU A 183 -24.75 -11.77 27.33
N VAL A 184 -23.96 -11.20 26.37
CA VAL A 184 -23.97 -9.77 26.08
C VAL A 184 -25.03 -9.41 25.05
N LYS A 185 -25.78 -8.34 25.31
CA LYS A 185 -26.61 -7.68 24.29
C LYS A 185 -25.80 -6.59 23.62
N THR A 186 -25.68 -6.65 22.31
CA THR A 186 -24.95 -5.67 21.48
C THR A 186 -25.92 -4.89 20.60
N LEU A 187 -25.68 -3.58 20.47
CA LEU A 187 -26.38 -2.72 19.55
C LEU A 187 -25.66 -2.77 18.18
N TYR A 188 -26.40 -2.88 17.09
CA TYR A 188 -25.85 -2.67 15.74
C TYR A 188 -25.58 -1.19 15.51
N ASN A 189 -24.37 -0.75 15.85
CA ASN A 189 -23.92 0.61 15.57
C ASN A 189 -23.31 0.68 14.18
N VAL A 190 -23.82 1.62 13.37
CA VAL A 190 -23.25 1.95 12.06
C VAL A 190 -22.34 3.15 12.25
N HIS A 191 -21.07 2.97 11.91
CA HIS A 191 -20.12 4.06 11.84
C HIS A 191 -20.27 4.75 10.47
N GLU A 192 -20.23 6.08 10.41
CA GLU A 192 -20.45 6.85 9.18
C GLU A 192 -19.49 6.43 8.05
N ASN A 193 -18.25 6.15 8.38
CA ASN A 193 -17.19 5.76 7.42
C ASN A 193 -17.14 4.25 7.15
N GLY A 194 -18.13 3.45 7.59
CA GLY A 194 -18.19 2.03 7.29
C GLY A 194 -17.69 1.08 8.38
N ALA A 195 -17.64 -0.21 8.05
CA ALA A 195 -17.19 -1.30 8.91
C ALA A 195 -15.68 -1.32 9.07
N LEU A 196 -15.21 -1.89 10.18
CA LEU A 196 -13.77 -2.17 10.36
C LEU A 196 -13.25 -3.10 9.27
N PRO A 197 -12.01 -2.89 8.80
CA PRO A 197 -11.40 -3.70 7.76
C PRO A 197 -11.22 -5.15 8.22
N ARG A 198 -11.32 -6.08 7.28
CA ARG A 198 -11.13 -7.51 7.50
C ARG A 198 -9.80 -7.97 6.95
N ASP A 199 -9.36 -9.14 7.41
CA ASP A 199 -8.18 -9.84 6.93
C ASP A 199 -8.35 -10.45 5.52
N VAL A 200 -9.57 -10.48 4.98
CA VAL A 200 -9.87 -10.82 3.59
C VAL A 200 -10.20 -9.57 2.82
N ILE A 201 -9.22 -9.09 2.07
CA ILE A 201 -9.29 -7.85 1.27
C ILE A 201 -9.91 -8.18 -0.08
N LYS A 202 -11.07 -7.62 -0.38
CA LYS A 202 -11.78 -7.84 -1.65
C LYS A 202 -11.50 -6.68 -2.61
N ILE A 203 -10.52 -6.86 -3.47
CA ILE A 203 -10.16 -5.92 -4.53
C ILE A 203 -9.97 -6.72 -5.82
N PRO A 204 -10.61 -6.33 -6.94
CA PRO A 204 -10.43 -7.03 -8.22
C PRO A 204 -8.97 -7.01 -8.67
N CYS A 205 -8.51 -8.06 -9.36
CA CYS A 205 -7.23 -8.01 -10.06
C CYS A 205 -7.38 -7.25 -11.38
N LEU A 206 -6.27 -6.74 -11.90
CA LEU A 206 -6.20 -6.00 -13.17
C LEU A 206 -6.49 -6.92 -14.37
N SER A 207 -7.77 -7.11 -14.65
CA SER A 207 -8.25 -8.05 -15.66
C SER A 207 -9.56 -7.56 -16.28
N GLY A 208 -9.80 -7.89 -17.55
CA GLY A 208 -10.99 -7.42 -18.25
C GLY A 208 -11.04 -5.89 -18.36
N SER A 209 -12.14 -5.27 -17.98
CA SER A 209 -12.33 -3.81 -17.95
C SER A 209 -11.74 -3.14 -16.71
N TYR A 210 -11.55 -3.90 -15.61
CA TYR A 210 -11.03 -3.33 -14.37
C TYR A 210 -9.55 -2.98 -14.48
N GLY A 211 -9.21 -1.76 -14.08
CA GLY A 211 -7.86 -1.23 -14.10
C GLY A 211 -7.27 -1.08 -15.51
N LYS A 212 -8.09 -1.00 -16.57
CA LYS A 212 -7.60 -0.89 -17.95
C LYS A 212 -6.62 0.30 -18.13
N ASN A 213 -6.88 1.41 -17.45
CA ASN A 213 -6.09 2.64 -17.57
C ASN A 213 -4.82 2.64 -16.70
N GLU A 214 -4.68 1.69 -15.77
CA GLU A 214 -3.48 1.58 -14.93
C GLU A 214 -2.56 0.43 -15.33
N ARG A 215 -3.02 -0.44 -16.25
CA ARG A 215 -2.23 -1.59 -16.70
C ARG A 215 -1.01 -1.17 -17.49
N VAL A 216 0.11 -1.83 -17.17
CA VAL A 216 1.37 -1.76 -17.93
C VAL A 216 1.77 -3.16 -18.38
N ASP A 217 2.80 -3.25 -19.19
CA ASP A 217 3.35 -4.53 -19.64
C ASP A 217 4.16 -5.21 -18.54
N HIS A 218 3.44 -5.76 -17.56
CA HIS A 218 3.98 -6.52 -16.45
C HIS A 218 3.02 -7.62 -16.03
N GLU A 219 3.50 -8.87 -15.95
CA GLU A 219 2.64 -10.04 -15.79
C GLU A 219 1.89 -10.13 -14.45
N THR A 220 2.46 -9.57 -13.39
CA THR A 220 1.97 -9.72 -12.01
C THR A 220 1.66 -8.39 -11.33
N GLN A 221 1.32 -7.37 -12.12
CA GLN A 221 1.03 -6.03 -11.61
C GLN A 221 -0.05 -6.07 -10.51
N LYS A 222 0.23 -5.45 -9.36
CA LYS A 222 -0.75 -5.26 -8.28
C LYS A 222 -1.64 -4.05 -8.56
N PRO A 223 -2.95 -4.12 -8.21
CA PRO A 223 -3.84 -2.96 -8.31
C PRO A 223 -3.40 -1.82 -7.40
N LEU A 224 -3.45 -0.58 -7.90
CA LEU A 224 -3.17 0.62 -7.10
C LEU A 224 -4.05 0.70 -5.85
N GLU A 225 -5.32 0.28 -5.96
CA GLU A 225 -6.25 0.26 -4.84
C GLU A 225 -5.74 -0.62 -3.68
N LEU A 226 -5.14 -1.78 -3.99
CA LEU A 226 -4.57 -2.67 -2.99
C LEU A 226 -3.34 -2.03 -2.32
N CYS A 227 -2.40 -1.52 -3.12
CA CYS A 227 -1.19 -0.86 -2.62
C CYS A 227 -1.54 0.35 -1.74
N THR A 228 -2.47 1.19 -2.20
CA THR A 228 -2.97 2.36 -1.45
C THR A 228 -3.62 1.93 -0.13
N LYS A 229 -4.42 0.87 -0.11
CA LYS A 229 -5.05 0.36 1.13
C LYS A 229 -4.01 -0.08 2.15
N LEU A 230 -2.95 -0.79 1.75
CA LEU A 230 -1.87 -1.20 2.65
C LEU A 230 -1.07 -0.01 3.19
N ILE A 231 -0.76 0.96 2.33
CA ILE A 231 -0.07 2.19 2.71
C ILE A 231 -0.92 3.00 3.71
N LYS A 232 -2.19 3.27 3.40
CA LYS A 232 -3.10 4.00 4.29
C LYS A 232 -3.24 3.33 5.66
N ALA A 233 -3.27 1.99 5.68
CA ALA A 233 -3.33 1.23 6.93
C ALA A 233 -2.15 1.51 7.87
N ALA A 234 -0.96 1.78 7.32
CA ALA A 234 0.29 1.77 8.06
C ALA A 234 1.04 3.11 8.07
N LYS A 235 0.64 4.11 7.27
CA LYS A 235 1.35 5.39 7.22
C LYS A 235 1.24 6.16 8.54
N ASN A 236 2.34 6.76 8.97
CA ASN A 236 2.34 7.67 10.10
C ASN A 236 1.66 8.99 9.68
N LYS A 237 0.72 9.48 10.48
CA LYS A 237 0.01 10.75 10.20
C LYS A 237 0.69 11.98 10.80
N GLU A 238 1.59 11.76 11.74
CA GLU A 238 2.26 12.83 12.49
C GLU A 238 3.67 13.12 11.98
N LYS A 239 4.24 12.19 11.19
CA LYS A 239 5.62 12.27 10.71
C LYS A 239 5.69 11.82 9.27
N ASN A 240 6.70 12.28 8.55
CA ASN A 240 6.98 11.78 7.22
C ASN A 240 7.21 10.27 7.24
N THR A 241 6.48 9.55 6.39
CA THR A 241 6.50 8.09 6.27
C THR A 241 7.46 7.69 5.15
N LEU A 242 8.38 6.77 5.43
CA LEU A 242 9.21 6.15 4.40
C LEU A 242 8.68 4.75 4.05
N LEU A 243 8.30 4.58 2.79
CA LEU A 243 8.03 3.27 2.18
C LEU A 243 9.29 2.72 1.51
N LEU A 244 9.64 1.48 1.81
CA LEU A 244 10.66 0.72 1.09
C LEU A 244 10.00 -0.36 0.23
N VAL A 245 10.41 -0.46 -1.04
CA VAL A 245 9.91 -1.45 -2.00
C VAL A 245 11.09 -2.23 -2.58
N PRO A 246 11.46 -3.38 -2.01
CA PRO A 246 12.62 -4.17 -2.46
C PRO A 246 12.49 -4.74 -3.87
N PHE A 247 11.27 -4.89 -4.39
CA PHE A 247 10.96 -5.47 -5.71
C PHE A 247 9.92 -4.59 -6.40
N VAL A 248 10.36 -3.57 -7.11
CA VAL A 248 9.49 -2.53 -7.69
C VAL A 248 8.61 -3.07 -8.81
N GLY A 249 9.17 -3.89 -9.72
CA GLY A 249 8.47 -4.47 -10.84
C GLY A 249 7.69 -3.42 -11.64
N SER A 250 6.35 -3.53 -11.59
CA SER A 250 5.45 -2.58 -12.28
C SER A 250 5.40 -1.17 -11.66
N GLY A 251 5.93 -0.97 -10.45
CA GLY A 251 5.91 0.31 -9.72
C GLY A 251 4.57 0.67 -9.08
N SER A 252 3.65 -0.26 -8.90
CA SER A 252 2.32 0.06 -8.33
C SER A 252 2.41 0.62 -6.91
N GLU A 253 3.28 0.09 -6.08
CA GLU A 253 3.55 0.56 -4.71
C GLU A 253 4.16 1.98 -4.72
N ILE A 254 5.05 2.26 -5.66
CA ILE A 254 5.69 3.57 -5.86
C ILE A 254 4.66 4.62 -6.25
N ILE A 255 3.79 4.30 -7.21
CA ILE A 255 2.72 5.21 -7.65
C ILE A 255 1.70 5.45 -6.52
N ALA A 256 1.35 4.41 -5.76
CA ALA A 256 0.48 4.55 -4.60
C ALA A 256 1.11 5.43 -3.51
N ALA A 257 2.41 5.27 -3.22
CA ALA A 257 3.15 6.09 -2.27
C ALA A 257 3.20 7.56 -2.69
N TYR A 258 3.46 7.82 -3.97
CA TYR A 258 3.46 9.17 -4.51
C TYR A 258 2.08 9.85 -4.33
N LYS A 259 1.00 9.13 -4.67
CA LYS A 259 -0.39 9.64 -4.50
C LYS A 259 -0.78 9.87 -3.03
N GLU A 260 -0.23 9.09 -2.12
CA GLU A 260 -0.44 9.25 -0.67
C GLU A 260 0.50 10.27 -0.04
N ASN A 261 1.33 10.95 -0.86
CA ASN A 261 2.27 11.98 -0.48
C ASN A 261 3.26 11.53 0.63
N ILE A 262 3.80 10.32 0.50
CA ILE A 262 4.85 9.77 1.38
C ILE A 262 6.16 9.58 0.63
N ASP A 263 7.26 9.49 1.37
CA ASP A 263 8.56 9.17 0.82
C ASP A 263 8.66 7.71 0.44
N PHE A 264 9.50 7.39 -0.54
CA PHE A 264 9.73 6.03 -0.96
C PHE A 264 11.13 5.81 -1.52
N ILE A 265 11.63 4.60 -1.32
CA ILE A 265 12.82 4.06 -1.98
C ILE A 265 12.41 2.71 -2.57
N GLY A 266 12.63 2.54 -3.87
CA GLY A 266 12.39 1.27 -4.55
C GLY A 266 13.67 0.70 -5.15
N PHE A 267 13.80 -0.63 -5.15
CA PHE A 267 14.88 -1.33 -5.85
C PHE A 267 14.31 -2.22 -6.94
N GLU A 268 14.95 -2.19 -8.09
CA GLU A 268 14.60 -3.03 -9.23
C GLU A 268 15.88 -3.45 -9.97
N ILE A 269 15.97 -4.72 -10.29
CA ILE A 269 17.14 -5.27 -10.97
C ILE A 269 17.05 -5.17 -12.50
N ASN A 270 15.82 -5.10 -13.03
CA ASN A 270 15.56 -4.97 -14.45
C ASN A 270 15.48 -3.49 -14.86
N PRO A 271 16.42 -2.98 -15.71
CA PRO A 271 16.41 -1.58 -16.13
C PRO A 271 15.12 -1.17 -16.88
N GLU A 272 14.50 -2.08 -17.63
CA GLU A 272 13.25 -1.78 -18.33
C GLU A 272 12.10 -1.50 -17.36
N PHE A 273 12.07 -2.19 -16.21
CA PHE A 273 11.07 -1.94 -15.18
C PHE A 273 11.35 -0.67 -14.38
N VAL A 274 12.63 -0.31 -14.21
CA VAL A 274 12.99 1.01 -13.65
C VAL A 274 12.48 2.12 -14.55
N ASP A 275 12.76 2.05 -15.87
CA ASP A 275 12.32 3.05 -16.85
C ASP A 275 10.80 3.14 -16.92
N MET A 276 10.11 1.99 -16.92
CA MET A 276 8.66 1.92 -16.91
C MET A 276 8.07 2.59 -15.65
N THR A 277 8.64 2.31 -14.48
CA THR A 277 8.18 2.90 -13.22
C THR A 277 8.41 4.40 -13.17
N ASN A 278 9.59 4.88 -13.60
CA ASN A 278 9.91 6.31 -13.66
C ASN A 278 8.96 7.05 -14.60
N LYS A 279 8.66 6.48 -15.77
CA LYS A 279 7.68 7.05 -16.69
C LYS A 279 6.29 7.13 -16.06
N ARG A 280 5.82 6.07 -15.41
CA ARG A 280 4.53 6.09 -14.68
C ARG A 280 4.49 7.16 -13.61
N LEU A 281 5.61 7.37 -12.93
CA LEU A 281 5.74 8.39 -11.87
C LEU A 281 5.64 9.80 -12.47
N GLU A 282 6.32 10.08 -13.58
CA GLU A 282 6.24 11.35 -14.29
C GLU A 282 4.83 11.63 -14.83
N ASP A 283 4.18 10.63 -15.44
CA ASP A 283 2.80 10.74 -15.89
C ASP A 283 1.85 11.05 -14.73
N THR A 284 2.06 10.40 -13.58
CA THR A 284 1.26 10.64 -12.36
C THR A 284 1.45 12.06 -11.83
N LYS A 285 2.70 12.55 -11.77
CA LYS A 285 3.04 13.94 -11.38
C LYS A 285 2.29 14.93 -12.29
N SER A 286 2.41 14.75 -13.59
CA SER A 286 1.78 15.62 -14.60
C SER A 286 0.24 15.68 -14.48
N ILE A 287 -0.39 14.59 -14.05
CA ILE A 287 -1.85 14.54 -13.84
C ILE A 287 -2.23 15.32 -12.57
N ILE A 288 -1.48 15.14 -11.47
CA ILE A 288 -1.74 15.82 -10.20
C ILE A 288 -1.56 17.32 -10.38
N ASP A 289 -0.45 17.76 -10.97
CA ASP A 289 -0.17 19.18 -11.20
C ASP A 289 -1.24 19.90 -12.06
N LYS A 290 -1.83 19.17 -13.03
CA LYS A 290 -2.93 19.70 -13.85
C LYS A 290 -4.23 19.83 -13.05
N ASN A 291 -4.51 18.89 -12.17
CA ASN A 291 -5.72 18.93 -11.33
C ASN A 291 -5.64 20.07 -10.32
N ASP A 292 -4.50 20.25 -9.67
CA ASP A 292 -4.26 21.32 -8.69
C ASP A 292 -4.38 22.71 -9.35
N LYS A 293 -3.90 22.89 -10.57
CA LYS A 293 -4.06 24.12 -11.35
C LYS A 293 -5.52 24.38 -11.73
N ASN A 294 -6.28 23.35 -12.07
CA ASN A 294 -7.71 23.48 -12.41
C ASN A 294 -8.55 23.84 -11.19
N ASP A 295 -8.29 23.21 -10.04
CA ASP A 295 -9.01 23.48 -8.78
C ASP A 295 -8.73 24.91 -8.28
N ASN A 296 -7.49 25.39 -8.40
CA ASN A 296 -7.13 26.78 -8.11
C ASN A 296 -7.81 27.77 -9.06
N CYS A 297 -7.92 27.48 -10.35
CA CYS A 297 -8.66 28.34 -11.29
C CYS A 297 -10.15 28.43 -10.98
N VAL A 298 -10.76 27.32 -10.54
CA VAL A 298 -12.19 27.28 -10.18
C VAL A 298 -12.45 28.03 -8.88
N SER A 299 -11.57 27.95 -7.89
CA SER A 299 -11.68 28.67 -6.62
C SER A 299 -11.58 30.19 -6.82
N ILE A 300 -10.63 30.67 -7.59
CA ILE A 300 -10.44 32.09 -7.94
C ILE A 300 -11.66 32.65 -8.72
N ALA A 301 -12.20 31.86 -9.65
CA ALA A 301 -13.40 32.24 -10.42
C ALA A 301 -14.67 32.31 -9.54
N SER A 302 -14.76 31.51 -8.48
CA SER A 302 -15.89 31.52 -7.55
C SER A 302 -15.79 32.67 -6.54
N GLU A 303 -14.61 33.09 -6.13
CA GLU A 303 -14.40 34.25 -5.26
C GLU A 303 -14.67 35.57 -5.98
N ASN A 304 -14.24 35.69 -7.25
CA ASN A 304 -14.53 36.85 -8.08
C ASN A 304 -16.04 37.06 -8.38
N LYS A 305 -16.82 35.97 -8.41
CA LYS A 305 -18.30 36.06 -8.54
C LYS A 305 -18.99 36.49 -7.25
N LYS A 306 -18.41 36.22 -6.07
CA LYS A 306 -18.96 36.65 -4.78
C LYS A 306 -18.69 38.13 -4.48
N SER A 307 -17.59 38.68 -5.00
CA SER A 307 -17.26 40.10 -4.84
C SER A 307 -18.16 41.03 -5.71
N HIS A 308 -18.60 40.56 -6.89
CA HIS A 308 -19.48 41.35 -7.79
C HIS A 308 -20.96 41.42 -7.37
N ASN A 309 -21.40 40.56 -6.44
CA ASN A 309 -22.77 40.55 -5.92
C ASN A 309 -22.98 41.32 -4.59
N LYS A 310 -21.96 42.07 -4.13
CA LYS A 310 -22.09 42.90 -2.91
C LYS A 310 -22.27 44.39 -3.17
N ASP A 311 -22.26 44.81 -4.45
CA ASP A 311 -22.39 46.22 -4.85
C ASP A 311 -23.67 46.48 -5.66
N ILE A 312 -24.79 45.81 -5.37
CA ILE A 312 -26.11 46.16 -5.85
C ILE A 312 -27.06 46.24 -4.67
#